data_baa7a2a9daf0877819f92aaff231b227
#
_entry.id   baa7a2a9daf0877819f92aaff231b227
#
_cell.length_a   1.000
_cell.length_b   1.000
_cell.length_c   1.000
_cell.angle_alpha   90.00
_cell.angle_beta   90.00
_cell.angle_gamma   90.00
#
_symmetry.space_group_name_H-M   'P 1'
#
loop_
_entity.id
_entity.type
_entity.pdbx_description
1 polymer ?
#
loop_
_entity_poly.entity_id
_entity_poly.type
_entity_poly.pdbx_seq_one_letter_code
_entity_poly.pdbx_strand_id
1 'polypeptide(L)'
;MLLGSTGDGKSTLAKHLAANCTAYTIVIDPHAAPDDWGNLPVFGASRNYGEIAEIMGLILQLMQSRYDARSKGFKAFEPIVIICDEYPAIIASNEAGKVASSWMKLISREARKVAIRLVVLTQSPEVKAIGLEGEGSVRDNFCFIRLGEFALDHAKSLKDEQIKSAIENADRPAMLGNLPCVIPQLSDRVAMPVLSMPSDYALLTNNIADTLQSSFATVNTPSILVSTSAQSELSAPLEAILDYARKQNDFVSARKIQSSIRLFRDTPAPEIRKYFQWLADKGYGIVRGSDDALEFSAS
;
A
#
# COMPACT_ATOMS: atom_id res chain seq x y z
N MET A 1 3.11 15.61 -6.85
CA MET A 1 3.08 14.89 -8.14
C MET A 1 4.22 15.40 -8.99
N LEU A 2 4.99 14.50 -9.59
CA LEU A 2 6.12 14.79 -10.48
C LEU A 2 5.69 14.54 -11.92
N LEU A 3 5.69 15.59 -12.72
CA LEU A 3 5.35 15.57 -14.16
C LEU A 3 6.60 15.78 -14.98
N GLY A 4 6.82 14.96 -15.99
CA GLY A 4 7.92 15.08 -16.92
C GLY A 4 7.89 13.99 -17.97
N SER A 5 8.54 14.19 -19.09
CA SER A 5 8.72 13.18 -20.12
C SER A 5 9.73 12.10 -19.70
N THR A 6 9.86 11.06 -20.50
CA THR A 6 10.94 10.08 -20.30
C THR A 6 12.29 10.77 -20.41
N GLY A 7 13.17 10.55 -19.43
CA GLY A 7 14.49 11.21 -19.41
C GLY A 7 14.56 12.54 -18.66
N ASP A 8 13.43 13.17 -18.28
CA ASP A 8 13.44 14.43 -17.53
C ASP A 8 13.94 14.30 -16.08
N GLY A 9 14.29 13.09 -15.63
CA GLY A 9 14.85 12.86 -14.30
C GLY A 9 13.84 12.77 -13.17
N LYS A 10 12.58 12.38 -13.45
CA LYS A 10 11.54 12.19 -12.43
C LYS A 10 11.96 11.21 -11.32
N SER A 11 12.40 10.01 -11.69
CA SER A 11 12.78 8.97 -10.74
C SER A 11 14.06 9.37 -9.98
N THR A 12 15.04 10.03 -10.64
CA THR A 12 16.22 10.62 -9.99
C THR A 12 15.82 11.66 -8.95
N LEU A 13 14.93 12.59 -9.30
CA LEU A 13 14.44 13.59 -8.36
C LEU A 13 13.67 12.95 -7.20
N ALA A 14 12.84 11.94 -7.48
CA ALA A 14 12.10 11.22 -6.43
C ALA A 14 13.04 10.51 -5.43
N LYS A 15 14.14 9.89 -5.93
CA LYS A 15 15.19 9.32 -5.07
C LYS A 15 15.83 10.38 -4.17
N HIS A 16 16.18 11.54 -4.72
CA HIS A 16 16.74 12.63 -3.92
C HIS A 16 15.76 13.17 -2.88
N LEU A 17 14.47 13.27 -3.21
CA LEU A 17 13.43 13.64 -2.25
C LEU A 17 13.32 12.59 -1.13
N ALA A 18 13.32 11.30 -1.47
CA ALA A 18 13.30 10.22 -0.49
C ALA A 18 14.53 10.23 0.41
N ALA A 19 15.72 10.41 -0.15
CA ALA A 19 16.97 10.45 0.60
C ALA A 19 17.06 11.61 1.61
N ASN A 20 16.38 12.72 1.32
CA ASN A 20 16.33 13.88 2.20
C ASN A 20 15.08 13.94 3.09
N CYS A 21 14.26 12.91 3.04
CA CYS A 21 13.06 12.77 3.84
C CYS A 21 13.36 11.94 5.09
N THR A 22 12.83 12.33 6.24
CA THR A 22 12.93 11.59 7.51
C THR A 22 11.80 10.57 7.69
N ALA A 23 11.11 10.21 6.62
CA ALA A 23 9.99 9.31 6.63
C ALA A 23 10.37 7.94 6.05
N TYR A 24 9.84 6.86 6.62
CA TYR A 24 9.94 5.55 6.00
C TYR A 24 9.33 5.59 4.60
N THR A 25 10.11 5.23 3.59
CA THR A 25 9.69 5.36 2.19
C THR A 25 9.56 3.98 1.56
N ILE A 26 8.46 3.76 0.87
CA ILE A 26 8.20 2.58 0.04
C ILE A 26 7.97 3.02 -1.41
N VAL A 27 8.26 2.13 -2.34
CA VAL A 27 8.10 2.37 -3.78
C VAL A 27 7.14 1.35 -4.37
N ILE A 28 6.25 1.83 -5.20
CA ILE A 28 5.38 1.01 -6.06
C ILE A 28 5.81 1.31 -7.50
N ASP A 29 6.43 0.33 -8.15
CA ASP A 29 6.93 0.49 -9.51
C ASP A 29 6.87 -0.85 -10.26
N PRO A 30 5.95 -0.99 -11.24
CA PRO A 30 5.81 -2.22 -12.01
C PRO A 30 7.00 -2.47 -12.96
N HIS A 31 7.81 -1.46 -13.23
CA HIS A 31 8.92 -1.55 -14.17
C HIS A 31 10.30 -1.54 -13.51
N ALA A 32 10.34 -1.55 -12.18
CA ALA A 32 11.59 -1.49 -11.44
C ALA A 32 12.54 -2.63 -11.84
N ALA A 33 13.78 -2.27 -12.11
CA ALA A 33 14.91 -3.18 -12.20
C ALA A 33 15.67 -3.24 -10.86
N PRO A 34 16.50 -4.27 -10.65
CA PRO A 34 17.37 -4.33 -9.48
C PRO A 34 18.18 -3.02 -9.33
N ASP A 35 18.27 -2.51 -8.13
CA ASP A 35 19.00 -1.29 -7.74
C ASP A 35 18.43 0.05 -8.25
N ASP A 36 17.35 0.06 -9.04
CA ASP A 36 16.74 1.30 -9.51
C ASP A 36 16.39 2.25 -8.37
N TRP A 37 15.94 1.71 -7.24
CA TRP A 37 15.53 2.46 -6.06
C TRP A 37 16.46 2.31 -4.85
N GLY A 38 17.67 1.78 -5.07
CA GLY A 38 18.65 1.51 -4.01
C GLY A 38 18.11 0.49 -2.99
N ASN A 39 18.19 0.82 -1.71
CA ASN A 39 17.73 -0.06 -0.62
C ASN A 39 16.28 0.24 -0.16
N LEU A 40 15.51 1.02 -0.92
CA LEU A 40 14.09 1.22 -0.61
C LEU A 40 13.30 -0.06 -0.90
N PRO A 41 12.28 -0.39 -0.08
CA PRO A 41 11.34 -1.46 -0.39
C PRO A 41 10.58 -1.14 -1.69
N VAL A 42 10.64 -2.04 -2.67
CA VAL A 42 9.97 -1.91 -3.98
C VAL A 42 8.94 -3.00 -4.12
N PHE A 43 7.74 -2.63 -4.53
CA PHE A 43 6.60 -3.51 -4.77
C PHE A 43 6.15 -3.41 -6.23
N GLY A 44 5.84 -4.55 -6.83
CA GLY A 44 5.32 -4.64 -8.19
C GLY A 44 6.36 -4.85 -9.28
N ALA A 45 7.64 -5.00 -8.94
CA ALA A 45 8.70 -5.27 -9.91
C ALA A 45 8.33 -6.45 -10.85
N SER A 46 8.83 -6.41 -12.07
CA SER A 46 8.50 -7.41 -13.12
C SER A 46 7.00 -7.46 -13.47
N ARG A 47 6.29 -6.33 -13.34
CA ARG A 47 4.84 -6.20 -13.61
C ARG A 47 3.96 -7.06 -12.71
N ASN A 48 4.38 -7.27 -11.47
CA ASN A 48 3.59 -7.98 -10.46
C ASN A 48 2.43 -7.08 -9.96
N TYR A 49 1.40 -6.93 -10.75
CA TYR A 49 0.24 -6.10 -10.41
C TYR A 49 -0.60 -6.66 -9.26
N GLY A 50 -0.54 -7.97 -9.00
CA GLY A 50 -1.14 -8.60 -7.82
C GLY A 50 -0.52 -8.06 -6.53
N GLU A 51 0.81 -8.05 -6.43
CA GLU A 51 1.54 -7.46 -5.31
C GLU A 51 1.23 -5.96 -5.13
N ILE A 52 1.08 -5.22 -6.26
CA ILE A 52 0.67 -3.81 -6.21
C ILE A 52 -0.72 -3.66 -5.58
N ALA A 53 -1.66 -4.50 -5.97
CA ALA A 53 -3.01 -4.46 -5.39
C ALA A 53 -3.00 -4.77 -3.89
N GLU A 54 -2.18 -5.74 -3.46
CA GLU A 54 -2.01 -6.12 -2.06
C GLU A 54 -1.42 -4.99 -1.22
N ILE A 55 -0.30 -4.39 -1.66
CA ILE A 55 0.32 -3.27 -0.93
C ILE A 55 -0.59 -2.04 -0.86
N MET A 56 -1.32 -1.73 -1.93
CA MET A 56 -2.32 -0.66 -1.91
C MET A 56 -3.43 -0.93 -0.91
N GLY A 57 -3.92 -2.17 -0.82
CA GLY A 57 -4.88 -2.61 0.18
C GLY A 57 -4.36 -2.46 1.61
N LEU A 58 -3.11 -2.86 1.84
CA LEU A 58 -2.43 -2.73 3.13
C LEU A 58 -2.29 -1.27 3.58
N ILE A 59 -1.96 -0.37 2.65
CA ILE A 59 -1.87 1.07 2.93
C ILE A 59 -3.24 1.64 3.34
N LEU A 60 -4.34 1.18 2.74
CA LEU A 60 -5.68 1.58 3.16
C LEU A 60 -6.02 1.06 4.56
N GLN A 61 -5.63 -0.16 4.90
CA GLN A 61 -5.81 -0.71 6.24
C GLN A 61 -5.00 0.08 7.28
N LEU A 62 -3.75 0.44 6.97
CA LEU A 62 -2.94 1.30 7.81
C LEU A 62 -3.59 2.67 8.02
N MET A 63 -4.09 3.28 6.95
CA MET A 63 -4.79 4.54 7.03
C MET A 63 -6.01 4.45 7.95
N GLN A 64 -6.82 3.41 7.81
CA GLN A 64 -7.99 3.17 8.67
C GLN A 64 -7.58 2.96 10.13
N SER A 65 -6.59 2.11 10.40
CA SER A 65 -6.07 1.86 11.75
C SER A 65 -5.59 3.15 12.43
N ARG A 66 -4.90 4.02 11.68
CA ARG A 66 -4.45 5.33 12.17
C ARG A 66 -5.62 6.28 12.44
N TYR A 67 -6.68 6.23 11.63
CA TYR A 67 -7.91 6.99 11.91
C TYR A 67 -8.61 6.49 13.17
N ASP A 68 -8.67 5.18 13.39
CA ASP A 68 -9.24 4.59 14.61
C ASP A 68 -8.43 4.98 15.86
N ALA A 69 -7.09 4.96 15.77
CA ALA A 69 -6.22 5.45 16.83
C ALA A 69 -6.42 6.96 17.07
N ARG A 70 -6.58 7.75 16.00
CA ARG A 70 -6.85 9.19 16.09
C ARG A 70 -8.20 9.48 16.78
N SER A 71 -9.24 8.69 16.52
CA SER A 71 -10.55 8.83 17.19
C SER A 71 -10.46 8.59 18.69
N LYS A 72 -9.48 7.79 19.13
CA LYS A 72 -9.15 7.51 20.53
C LYS A 72 -8.19 8.54 21.16
N GLY A 73 -7.86 9.63 20.43
CA GLY A 73 -7.02 10.72 20.90
C GLY A 73 -5.54 10.64 20.53
N PHE A 74 -5.10 9.62 19.80
CA PHE A 74 -3.73 9.52 19.32
C PHE A 74 -3.50 10.53 18.18
N LYS A 75 -2.44 11.35 18.27
CA LYS A 75 -2.23 12.47 17.33
C LYS A 75 -0.93 12.42 16.54
N ALA A 76 0.02 11.60 16.99
CA ALA A 76 1.34 11.52 16.39
C ALA A 76 1.52 10.13 15.72
N PHE A 77 1.82 10.14 14.43
CA PHE A 77 2.15 8.94 13.66
C PHE A 77 3.50 9.13 12.99
N GLU A 78 4.29 8.09 12.95
CA GLU A 78 5.52 8.08 12.16
C GLU A 78 5.18 8.21 10.68
N PRO A 79 5.81 9.17 9.97
CA PRO A 79 5.46 9.43 8.59
C PRO A 79 5.88 8.29 7.65
N ILE A 80 5.02 7.98 6.69
CA ILE A 80 5.32 7.08 5.57
C ILE A 80 5.17 7.87 4.28
N VAL A 81 6.15 7.73 3.38
CA VAL A 81 6.10 8.25 2.02
C VAL A 81 5.95 7.08 1.05
N ILE A 82 5.02 7.20 0.15
CA ILE A 82 4.79 6.25 -0.92
C ILE A 82 5.18 6.94 -2.22
N ILE A 83 6.17 6.40 -2.91
CA ILE A 83 6.51 6.79 -4.27
C ILE A 83 5.81 5.81 -5.20
N CYS A 84 5.01 6.33 -6.12
CA CYS A 84 4.31 5.52 -7.10
C CYS A 84 4.75 5.93 -8.50
N ASP A 85 5.53 5.07 -9.15
CA ASP A 85 5.97 5.28 -10.54
C ASP A 85 5.04 4.56 -11.52
N GLU A 86 5.00 5.03 -12.74
CA GLU A 86 4.18 4.49 -13.84
C GLU A 86 2.71 4.21 -13.45
N TYR A 87 2.13 5.10 -12.68
CA TYR A 87 0.74 4.95 -12.19
C TYR A 87 -0.29 4.68 -13.29
N PRO A 88 -0.18 5.27 -14.51
CA PRO A 88 -1.08 4.94 -15.62
C PRO A 88 -1.06 3.45 -16.01
N ALA A 89 0.10 2.80 -15.94
CA ALA A 89 0.21 1.36 -16.22
C ALA A 89 -0.49 0.52 -15.15
N ILE A 90 -0.42 0.94 -13.90
CA ILE A 90 -1.10 0.27 -12.78
C ILE A 90 -2.62 0.34 -12.96
N ILE A 91 -3.16 1.53 -13.31
CA ILE A 91 -4.60 1.71 -13.56
C ILE A 91 -5.08 0.88 -14.74
N ALA A 92 -4.27 0.76 -15.79
CA ALA A 92 -4.61 -0.01 -16.97
C ALA A 92 -4.58 -1.53 -16.74
N SER A 93 -4.00 -2.01 -15.64
CA SER A 93 -3.91 -3.44 -15.34
C SER A 93 -5.26 -4.01 -14.89
N ASN A 94 -5.52 -5.27 -15.24
CA ASN A 94 -6.73 -5.99 -14.82
C ASN A 94 -6.72 -6.30 -13.31
N GLU A 95 -5.56 -6.53 -12.73
CA GLU A 95 -5.37 -6.98 -11.35
C GLU A 95 -5.44 -5.80 -10.36
N ALA A 96 -4.69 -4.72 -10.62
CA ALA A 96 -4.59 -3.59 -9.70
C ALA A 96 -5.52 -2.41 -10.05
N GLY A 97 -6.00 -2.30 -11.29
CA GLY A 97 -6.65 -1.08 -11.79
C GLY A 97 -7.86 -0.61 -10.99
N LYS A 98 -8.72 -1.53 -10.54
CA LYS A 98 -9.90 -1.18 -9.70
C LYS A 98 -9.49 -0.69 -8.31
N VAL A 99 -8.52 -1.37 -7.69
CA VAL A 99 -7.98 -0.99 -6.38
C VAL A 99 -7.27 0.35 -6.49
N ALA A 100 -6.42 0.53 -7.49
CA ALA A 100 -5.66 1.75 -7.72
C ALA A 100 -6.56 2.99 -7.87
N SER A 101 -7.64 2.91 -8.66
CA SER A 101 -8.55 4.04 -8.87
C SER A 101 -9.22 4.50 -7.57
N SER A 102 -9.69 3.59 -6.73
CA SER A 102 -10.28 3.93 -5.41
C SER A 102 -9.21 4.35 -4.42
N TRP A 103 -8.06 3.70 -4.42
CA TRP A 103 -6.91 4.01 -3.59
C TRP A 103 -6.44 5.47 -3.79
N MET A 104 -6.24 5.88 -5.03
CA MET A 104 -5.82 7.24 -5.35
C MET A 104 -6.79 8.29 -4.79
N LYS A 105 -8.10 8.07 -4.93
CA LYS A 105 -9.12 8.99 -4.43
C LYS A 105 -9.06 9.14 -2.91
N LEU A 106 -8.90 8.04 -2.18
CA LEU A 106 -8.86 8.03 -0.72
C LEU A 106 -7.54 8.62 -0.20
N ILE A 107 -6.40 8.15 -0.70
CA ILE A 107 -5.08 8.58 -0.23
C ILE A 107 -4.87 10.08 -0.48
N SER A 108 -5.25 10.58 -1.65
CA SER A 108 -5.08 12.00 -1.97
C SER A 108 -5.93 12.95 -1.12
N ARG A 109 -7.08 12.49 -0.62
CA ARG A 109 -7.99 13.28 0.22
C ARG A 109 -7.65 13.21 1.71
N GLU A 110 -7.28 12.03 2.20
CA GLU A 110 -7.36 11.73 3.63
C GLU A 110 -6.02 11.38 4.27
N ALA A 111 -5.11 10.73 3.53
CA ALA A 111 -3.91 10.11 4.10
C ALA A 111 -2.97 11.10 4.83
N ARG A 112 -2.93 12.37 4.39
CA ARG A 112 -2.10 13.41 5.01
C ARG A 112 -2.40 13.60 6.50
N LYS A 113 -3.66 13.46 6.92
CA LYS A 113 -4.08 13.65 8.32
C LYS A 113 -3.53 12.59 9.27
N VAL A 114 -3.13 11.45 8.72
CA VAL A 114 -2.57 10.30 9.44
C VAL A 114 -1.13 9.99 9.02
N ALA A 115 -0.40 11.03 8.62
CA ALA A 115 1.02 11.01 8.26
C ALA A 115 1.41 10.05 7.12
N ILE A 116 0.51 9.79 6.18
CA ILE A 116 0.83 9.09 4.93
C ILE A 116 0.91 10.13 3.82
N ARG A 117 1.98 10.09 3.03
CA ARG A 117 2.26 11.00 1.91
C ARG A 117 2.42 10.21 0.63
N LEU A 118 1.95 10.79 -0.47
CA LEU A 118 2.02 10.17 -1.79
C LEU A 118 2.80 11.08 -2.75
N VAL A 119 3.77 10.49 -3.42
CA VAL A 119 4.50 11.06 -4.55
C VAL A 119 4.18 10.22 -5.78
N VAL A 120 3.49 10.80 -6.75
CA VAL A 120 3.14 10.13 -8.00
C VAL A 120 4.04 10.66 -9.11
N LEU A 121 4.69 9.78 -9.83
CA LEU A 121 5.43 10.09 -11.06
C LEU A 121 4.52 9.77 -12.25
N THR A 122 4.40 10.72 -13.17
CA THR A 122 3.54 10.53 -14.33
C THR A 122 4.06 11.34 -15.53
N GLN A 123 3.73 10.83 -16.70
CA GLN A 123 4.00 11.50 -17.99
C GLN A 123 2.75 12.19 -18.53
N SER A 124 1.65 12.22 -17.78
CA SER A 124 0.42 12.87 -18.18
C SER A 124 -0.14 13.73 -17.05
N PRO A 125 -0.51 14.98 -17.32
CA PRO A 125 -1.20 15.86 -16.37
C PRO A 125 -2.70 15.56 -16.28
N GLU A 126 -3.21 14.64 -17.11
CA GLU A 126 -4.64 14.38 -17.21
C GLU A 126 -5.19 13.62 -16.01
N VAL A 127 -6.34 14.05 -15.53
CA VAL A 127 -7.04 13.45 -14.38
C VAL A 127 -7.38 11.99 -14.66
N LYS A 128 -7.69 11.65 -15.90
CA LYS A 128 -8.00 10.29 -16.34
C LYS A 128 -6.80 9.36 -16.23
N ALA A 129 -5.61 9.84 -16.60
CA ALA A 129 -4.38 9.06 -16.56
C ALA A 129 -3.98 8.66 -15.13
N ILE A 130 -4.48 9.38 -14.12
CA ILE A 130 -4.22 9.11 -12.71
C ILE A 130 -5.46 8.57 -11.97
N GLY A 131 -6.48 8.09 -12.69
CA GLY A 131 -7.66 7.48 -12.10
C GLY A 131 -8.60 8.42 -11.35
N LEU A 132 -8.52 9.71 -11.60
CA LEU A 132 -9.34 10.75 -10.97
C LEU A 132 -10.40 11.31 -11.93
N GLU A 133 -10.86 10.52 -12.91
CA GLU A 133 -11.93 10.92 -13.82
C GLU A 133 -13.19 11.26 -13.03
N GLY A 134 -13.80 12.41 -13.33
CA GLY A 134 -14.95 12.95 -12.60
C GLY A 134 -14.61 13.63 -11.26
N GLU A 135 -13.36 13.62 -10.82
CA GLU A 135 -12.90 14.09 -9.51
C GLU A 135 -11.83 15.20 -9.66
N GLY A 136 -12.04 16.13 -10.59
CA GLY A 136 -11.06 17.17 -10.92
C GLY A 136 -10.55 17.97 -9.73
N SER A 137 -11.40 18.22 -8.72
CA SER A 137 -11.02 18.93 -7.49
C SER A 137 -10.01 18.15 -6.62
N VAL A 138 -9.90 16.85 -6.77
CA VAL A 138 -8.91 16.04 -6.05
C VAL A 138 -7.49 16.33 -6.52
N ARG A 139 -7.33 16.73 -7.78
CA ARG A 139 -6.06 17.17 -8.34
C ARG A 139 -5.46 18.35 -7.58
N ASP A 140 -6.30 19.24 -7.06
CA ASP A 140 -5.86 20.43 -6.31
C ASP A 140 -5.23 20.08 -4.95
N ASN A 141 -5.39 18.85 -4.49
CA ASN A 141 -4.71 18.36 -3.29
C ASN A 141 -3.22 18.03 -3.53
N PHE A 142 -2.77 17.99 -4.79
CA PHE A 142 -1.40 17.72 -5.14
C PHE A 142 -0.60 19.01 -5.38
N CYS A 143 0.60 19.06 -4.82
CA CYS A 143 1.62 19.98 -5.28
C CYS A 143 2.28 19.40 -6.53
N PHE A 144 2.34 20.18 -7.61
CA PHE A 144 2.92 19.77 -8.88
C PHE A 144 4.35 20.25 -8.99
N ILE A 145 5.26 19.30 -9.23
CA ILE A 145 6.61 19.58 -9.72
C ILE A 145 6.61 19.21 -11.21
N ARG A 146 6.81 20.17 -12.08
CA ARG A 146 6.83 20.01 -13.53
C ARG A 146 8.25 20.12 -14.02
N LEU A 147 8.67 19.20 -14.88
CA LEU A 147 10.01 19.12 -15.44
C LEU A 147 9.95 19.26 -16.95
N GLY A 148 11.03 19.77 -17.55
CA GLY A 148 11.19 19.83 -18.99
C GLY A 148 10.04 20.57 -19.69
N GLU A 149 9.51 19.94 -20.72
CA GLU A 149 8.44 20.49 -21.55
C GLU A 149 7.17 20.82 -20.74
N PHE A 150 6.85 20.03 -19.71
CA PHE A 150 5.70 20.32 -18.83
C PHE A 150 5.87 21.60 -18.01
N ALA A 151 7.11 21.99 -17.69
CA ALA A 151 7.38 23.26 -17.05
C ALA A 151 7.25 24.42 -18.04
N LEU A 152 7.78 24.27 -19.26
CA LEU A 152 7.67 25.25 -20.35
C LEU A 152 6.21 25.51 -20.71
N ASP A 153 5.42 24.47 -20.93
CA ASP A 153 4.01 24.62 -21.33
C ASP A 153 3.18 25.25 -20.22
N HIS A 154 3.47 24.89 -18.96
CA HIS A 154 2.79 25.52 -17.85
C HIS A 154 3.17 27.00 -17.71
N ALA A 155 4.45 27.35 -17.87
CA ALA A 155 4.92 28.74 -17.85
C ALA A 155 4.23 29.59 -18.92
N LYS A 156 4.08 29.07 -20.17
CA LYS A 156 3.34 29.73 -21.26
C LYS A 156 1.88 30.05 -20.87
N SER A 157 1.24 29.25 -20.04
CA SER A 157 -0.13 29.47 -19.59
C SER A 157 -0.27 30.57 -18.51
N LEU A 158 0.84 30.98 -17.88
CA LEU A 158 0.85 32.04 -16.89
C LEU A 158 0.88 33.42 -17.54
N LYS A 159 0.45 34.44 -16.79
CA LYS A 159 0.49 35.84 -17.27
C LYS A 159 1.80 36.54 -16.92
N ASP A 160 2.67 35.93 -16.15
CA ASP A 160 3.91 36.51 -15.63
C ASP A 160 5.06 36.28 -16.62
N GLU A 161 5.47 37.34 -17.31
CA GLU A 161 6.56 37.30 -18.32
C GLU A 161 7.93 37.02 -17.66
N GLN A 162 8.13 37.37 -16.40
CA GLN A 162 9.40 37.08 -15.69
C GLN A 162 9.53 35.59 -15.46
N ILE A 163 8.44 34.94 -15.04
CA ILE A 163 8.40 33.49 -14.87
C ILE A 163 8.63 32.76 -16.19
N LYS A 164 7.96 33.21 -17.29
CA LYS A 164 8.17 32.64 -18.63
C LYS A 164 9.63 32.69 -19.01
N SER A 165 10.19 33.89 -18.99
CA SER A 165 11.59 34.10 -19.38
C SER A 165 12.56 33.30 -18.53
N ALA A 166 12.31 33.20 -17.23
CA ALA A 166 13.16 32.39 -16.33
C ALA A 166 13.15 30.89 -16.68
N ILE A 167 11.97 30.36 -17.06
CA ILE A 167 11.83 28.93 -17.42
C ILE A 167 12.36 28.66 -18.84
N GLU A 168 12.11 29.56 -19.80
CA GLU A 168 12.58 29.42 -21.18
C GLU A 168 14.12 29.49 -21.31
N ASN A 169 14.77 30.23 -20.42
CA ASN A 169 16.23 30.34 -20.39
C ASN A 169 16.91 29.34 -19.46
N ALA A 170 16.17 28.45 -18.80
CA ALA A 170 16.75 27.44 -17.90
C ALA A 170 17.26 26.22 -18.69
N ASP A 171 18.47 25.77 -18.39
CA ASP A 171 19.03 24.52 -18.96
C ASP A 171 18.17 23.29 -18.65
N ARG A 172 17.56 23.29 -17.48
CA ARG A 172 16.67 22.24 -17.00
C ARG A 172 15.39 22.88 -16.45
N PRO A 173 14.42 23.17 -17.33
CA PRO A 173 13.19 23.84 -16.94
C PRO A 173 12.45 23.06 -15.85
N ALA A 174 12.13 23.71 -14.74
CA ALA A 174 11.38 23.11 -13.66
C ALA A 174 10.50 24.13 -12.93
N MET A 175 9.33 23.68 -12.50
CA MET A 175 8.38 24.51 -11.73
C MET A 175 7.80 23.76 -10.55
N LEU A 176 7.74 24.42 -9.40
CA LEU A 176 7.01 23.98 -8.22
C LEU A 176 5.71 24.80 -8.12
N GLY A 177 4.57 24.18 -8.43
CA GLY A 177 3.34 24.92 -8.60
C GLY A 177 3.46 25.92 -9.76
N ASN A 178 3.38 27.21 -9.46
CA ASN A 178 3.55 28.31 -10.41
C ASN A 178 4.92 29.01 -10.27
N LEU A 179 5.79 28.52 -9.41
CA LEU A 179 7.10 29.14 -9.17
C LEU A 179 8.19 28.42 -9.97
N PRO A 180 9.06 29.15 -10.66
CA PRO A 180 10.25 28.56 -11.26
C PRO A 180 11.15 28.01 -10.18
N CYS A 181 11.76 26.86 -10.43
CA CYS A 181 12.71 26.28 -9.53
C CYS A 181 13.95 25.77 -10.28
N VAL A 182 15.06 25.74 -9.59
CA VAL A 182 16.32 25.20 -10.11
C VAL A 182 16.47 23.79 -9.56
N ILE A 183 16.59 22.82 -10.47
CA ILE A 183 16.97 21.46 -10.10
C ILE A 183 18.47 21.34 -10.38
N PRO A 184 19.28 21.10 -9.31
CA PRO A 184 20.71 20.90 -9.50
C PRO A 184 20.96 19.66 -10.32
N GLN A 185 22.19 19.50 -10.83
CA GLN A 185 22.57 18.25 -11.44
C GLN A 185 22.58 17.15 -10.36
N LEU A 186 21.64 16.23 -10.45
CA LEU A 186 21.44 15.15 -9.51
C LEU A 186 22.15 13.89 -10.00
N SER A 187 22.77 13.14 -9.08
CA SER A 187 23.31 11.82 -9.36
C SER A 187 22.19 10.78 -9.32
N ASP A 188 22.20 9.82 -10.23
CA ASP A 188 21.29 8.67 -10.17
C ASP A 188 21.61 7.73 -9.02
N ARG A 189 22.83 7.79 -8.50
CA ARG A 189 23.26 7.04 -7.31
C ARG A 189 23.08 7.91 -6.08
N VAL A 190 22.08 7.58 -5.29
CA VAL A 190 21.73 8.28 -4.05
C VAL A 190 21.83 7.29 -2.89
N ALA A 191 22.58 7.65 -1.86
CA ALA A 191 22.57 6.89 -0.62
C ALA A 191 21.24 7.12 0.10
N MET A 192 20.42 6.09 0.20
CA MET A 192 19.15 6.15 0.92
C MET A 192 19.39 5.97 2.42
N PRO A 193 18.76 6.78 3.28
CA PRO A 193 18.83 6.55 4.71
C PRO A 193 18.15 5.23 5.07
N VAL A 194 18.78 4.47 5.96
CA VAL A 194 18.14 3.29 6.55
C VAL A 194 17.24 3.78 7.68
N LEU A 195 15.94 3.84 7.40
CA LEU A 195 14.94 4.25 8.37
C LEU A 195 14.19 3.03 8.90
N SER A 196 13.89 3.03 10.18
CA SER A 196 13.09 1.97 10.80
C SER A 196 11.66 2.00 10.25
N MET A 197 11.14 0.82 9.98
CA MET A 197 9.74 0.65 9.60
C MET A 197 8.83 1.08 10.78
N PRO A 198 7.82 1.92 10.56
CA PRO A 198 6.87 2.26 11.59
C PRO A 198 6.22 1.02 12.21
N SER A 199 6.07 1.01 13.53
CA SER A 199 5.60 -0.17 14.27
C SER A 199 4.18 -0.61 13.87
N ASP A 200 3.29 0.35 13.60
CA ASP A 200 1.93 0.07 13.13
C ASP A 200 1.89 -0.51 11.70
N TYR A 201 2.82 -0.10 10.84
CA TYR A 201 2.99 -0.67 9.51
C TYR A 201 3.63 -2.06 9.58
N ALA A 202 4.64 -2.25 10.45
CA ALA A 202 5.29 -3.55 10.68
C ALA A 202 4.30 -4.61 11.17
N LEU A 203 3.36 -4.26 12.04
CA LEU A 203 2.32 -5.18 12.51
C LEU A 203 1.41 -5.67 11.35
N LEU A 204 1.07 -4.79 10.42
CA LEU A 204 0.25 -5.16 9.27
C LEU A 204 1.02 -6.01 8.25
N THR A 205 2.29 -5.70 7.99
CA THR A 205 3.12 -6.46 7.04
C THR A 205 3.46 -7.85 7.57
N ASN A 206 3.71 -8.01 8.86
CA ASN A 206 3.96 -9.32 9.47
C ASN A 206 2.74 -10.25 9.34
N ASN A 207 1.54 -9.72 9.52
CA ASN A 207 0.31 -10.49 9.32
C ASN A 207 0.13 -10.98 7.86
N ILE A 208 0.65 -10.22 6.86
CA ILE A 208 0.62 -10.63 5.45
C ILE A 208 1.75 -11.61 5.14
N ALA A 209 2.97 -11.39 5.65
CA ALA A 209 4.08 -12.30 5.45
C ALA A 209 3.76 -13.70 6.00
N ASP A 210 3.11 -13.79 7.15
CA ASP A 210 2.61 -15.04 7.69
C ASP A 210 1.53 -15.68 6.80
N THR A 211 0.69 -14.86 6.17
CA THR A 211 -0.33 -15.31 5.23
C THR A 211 0.28 -15.78 3.90
N LEU A 212 1.29 -15.10 3.38
CA LEU A 212 1.98 -15.46 2.13
C LEU A 212 2.91 -16.66 2.32
N GLN A 213 3.63 -16.78 3.44
CA GLN A 213 4.48 -17.94 3.73
C GLN A 213 3.66 -19.24 3.87
N SER A 214 2.43 -19.16 4.36
CA SER A 214 1.52 -20.30 4.38
C SER A 214 1.08 -20.73 2.97
N SER A 215 1.07 -19.83 2.00
CA SER A 215 0.67 -20.11 0.60
C SER A 215 1.81 -20.70 -0.24
N PHE A 216 3.09 -20.54 0.15
CA PHE A 216 4.25 -21.05 -0.57
C PHE A 216 4.91 -22.29 0.05
N ALA A 217 4.39 -22.80 1.16
CA ALA A 217 4.97 -23.95 1.88
C ALA A 217 4.61 -25.33 1.28
N THR A 218 4.42 -25.44 -0.04
CA THR A 218 4.27 -26.72 -0.75
C THR A 218 5.39 -26.96 -1.76
N VAL A 219 6.66 -26.76 -1.38
CA VAL A 219 7.82 -27.40 -2.05
C VAL A 219 8.88 -27.71 -0.99
N ASN A 220 9.19 -29.00 -0.88
CA ASN A 220 10.16 -29.62 0.03
C ASN A 220 11.50 -28.91 0.19
N THR A 221 11.96 -28.75 1.42
CA THR A 221 13.35 -29.06 1.85
C THR A 221 13.48 -29.09 3.39
N PRO A 222 14.49 -29.76 3.96
CA PRO A 222 14.39 -30.36 5.27
C PRO A 222 14.78 -29.46 6.45
N SER A 223 14.24 -29.87 7.58
CA SER A 223 14.33 -29.30 8.92
C SER A 223 15.73 -28.90 9.41
N ILE A 224 15.81 -27.69 9.99
CA ILE A 224 16.67 -27.42 11.16
C ILE A 224 15.81 -26.73 12.22
N LEU A 225 15.70 -27.40 13.35
CA LEU A 225 15.01 -26.94 14.56
C LEU A 225 15.75 -25.74 15.18
N VAL A 226 15.06 -24.63 15.36
CA VAL A 226 15.33 -23.70 16.46
C VAL A 226 13.99 -23.29 17.06
N SER A 227 13.77 -23.73 18.28
CA SER A 227 12.64 -23.39 19.11
C SER A 227 12.75 -21.95 19.63
N THR A 228 11.74 -21.12 19.37
CA THR A 228 11.40 -19.99 20.25
C THR A 228 9.90 -19.76 20.23
N SER A 229 9.29 -19.91 21.38
CA SER A 229 7.88 -19.70 21.67
C SER A 229 7.51 -18.22 21.55
N ALA A 230 6.64 -17.88 20.57
CA ALA A 230 5.84 -16.66 20.59
C ALA A 230 4.37 -17.07 20.46
N GLN A 231 3.61 -16.86 21.51
CA GLN A 231 2.16 -17.01 21.51
C GLN A 231 1.58 -15.95 20.56
N SER A 232 1.06 -16.38 19.41
CA SER A 232 0.26 -15.53 18.53
C SER A 232 -1.12 -15.36 19.17
N GLU A 233 -1.45 -14.15 19.60
CA GLU A 233 -2.80 -13.80 20.04
C GLU A 233 -3.76 -13.95 18.85
N LEU A 234 -4.68 -14.91 18.93
CA LEU A 234 -5.77 -15.11 18.00
C LEU A 234 -6.71 -13.89 18.02
N SER A 235 -7.27 -13.51 16.87
CA SER A 235 -8.30 -12.48 16.86
C SER A 235 -9.55 -12.95 17.65
N ALA A 236 -10.26 -12.02 18.27
CA ALA A 236 -11.44 -12.32 19.10
C ALA A 236 -12.49 -13.25 18.43
N PRO A 237 -12.79 -13.14 17.13
CA PRO A 237 -13.67 -14.10 16.44
C PRO A 237 -13.11 -15.52 16.38
N LEU A 238 -11.83 -15.67 16.10
CA LEU A 238 -11.17 -16.98 16.00
C LEU A 238 -11.06 -17.66 17.38
N GLU A 239 -10.71 -16.90 18.42
CA GLU A 239 -10.71 -17.38 19.80
C GLU A 239 -12.11 -17.85 20.23
N ALA A 240 -13.14 -17.07 19.93
CA ALA A 240 -14.51 -17.42 20.28
C ALA A 240 -14.98 -18.73 19.64
N ILE A 241 -14.62 -18.98 18.36
CA ILE A 241 -14.90 -20.26 17.70
C ILE A 241 -14.11 -21.40 18.33
N LEU A 242 -12.82 -21.20 18.57
CA LEU A 242 -11.92 -22.19 19.11
C LEU A 242 -12.36 -22.63 20.53
N ASP A 243 -12.65 -21.66 21.40
CA ASP A 243 -13.14 -21.89 22.73
C ASP A 243 -14.48 -22.62 22.75
N TYR A 244 -15.37 -22.27 21.84
CA TYR A 244 -16.65 -22.94 21.71
C TYR A 244 -16.47 -24.36 21.21
N ALA A 245 -15.66 -24.60 20.16
CA ALA A 245 -15.41 -25.94 19.63
C ALA A 245 -14.73 -26.87 20.68
N ARG A 246 -13.74 -26.36 21.43
CA ARG A 246 -13.10 -27.09 22.51
C ARG A 246 -14.09 -27.54 23.59
N LYS A 247 -15.05 -26.67 23.93
CA LYS A 247 -16.10 -27.01 24.93
C LYS A 247 -17.08 -28.08 24.45
N GLN A 248 -17.31 -28.15 23.12
CA GLN A 248 -18.22 -29.17 22.57
C GLN A 248 -17.56 -30.55 22.45
N ASN A 249 -16.23 -30.60 22.34
CA ASN A 249 -15.43 -31.81 22.12
C ASN A 249 -15.93 -32.69 20.96
N ASP A 250 -16.50 -32.05 19.94
CA ASP A 250 -17.08 -32.64 18.73
C ASP A 250 -17.07 -31.62 17.60
N PHE A 251 -17.42 -32.04 16.39
CA PHE A 251 -17.55 -31.15 15.23
C PHE A 251 -18.70 -30.17 15.40
N VAL A 252 -18.44 -28.91 15.14
CA VAL A 252 -19.42 -27.83 15.19
C VAL A 252 -19.69 -27.28 13.81
N SER A 253 -20.97 -27.07 13.46
CA SER A 253 -21.35 -26.45 12.20
C SER A 253 -21.40 -24.93 12.29
N ALA A 254 -21.30 -24.23 11.13
CA ALA A 254 -21.41 -22.78 11.07
C ALA A 254 -22.75 -22.26 11.66
N ARG A 255 -23.85 -22.98 11.45
CA ARG A 255 -25.16 -22.63 12.03
C ARG A 255 -25.15 -22.75 13.57
N LYS A 256 -24.43 -23.72 14.10
CA LYS A 256 -24.30 -23.91 15.57
C LYS A 256 -23.51 -22.73 16.16
N ILE A 257 -22.41 -22.32 15.55
CA ILE A 257 -21.64 -21.13 15.96
C ILE A 257 -22.53 -19.88 15.92
N GLN A 258 -23.24 -19.66 14.82
CA GLN A 258 -24.13 -18.52 14.63
C GLN A 258 -25.22 -18.42 15.71
N SER A 259 -25.82 -19.55 16.09
CA SER A 259 -26.86 -19.59 17.12
C SER A 259 -26.33 -19.50 18.55
N SER A 260 -25.10 -19.96 18.81
CA SER A 260 -24.55 -20.12 20.15
C SER A 260 -23.62 -18.98 20.58
N ILE A 261 -22.98 -18.29 19.65
CA ILE A 261 -22.03 -17.23 19.96
C ILE A 261 -22.61 -15.90 19.49
N ARG A 262 -22.88 -14.97 20.42
CA ARG A 262 -23.50 -13.68 20.13
C ARG A 262 -22.75 -12.87 19.07
N LEU A 263 -21.43 -13.00 19.02
CA LEU A 263 -20.56 -12.31 18.06
C LEU A 263 -20.88 -12.68 16.60
N PHE A 264 -21.39 -13.90 16.35
CA PHE A 264 -21.66 -14.41 14.99
C PHE A 264 -23.14 -14.42 14.62
N ARG A 265 -24.01 -13.82 15.41
CA ARG A 265 -25.47 -13.86 15.18
C ARG A 265 -25.85 -13.34 13.80
N ASP A 266 -25.16 -12.28 13.35
CA ASP A 266 -25.43 -11.60 12.08
C ASP A 266 -24.38 -11.95 11.00
N THR A 267 -23.44 -12.87 11.30
CA THR A 267 -22.39 -13.29 10.36
C THR A 267 -22.92 -14.41 9.45
N PRO A 268 -22.88 -14.27 8.13
CA PRO A 268 -23.32 -15.33 7.21
C PRO A 268 -22.57 -16.65 7.40
N ALA A 269 -23.28 -17.78 7.32
CA ALA A 269 -22.67 -19.10 7.50
C ALA A 269 -21.45 -19.39 6.57
N PRO A 270 -21.41 -18.93 5.31
CA PRO A 270 -20.22 -19.07 4.46
C PRO A 270 -18.97 -18.35 5.01
N GLU A 271 -19.16 -17.26 5.73
CA GLU A 271 -18.04 -16.53 6.34
C GLU A 271 -17.51 -17.26 7.58
N ILE A 272 -18.39 -17.83 8.39
CA ILE A 272 -17.98 -18.67 9.52
C ILE A 272 -17.20 -19.89 9.06
N ARG A 273 -17.54 -20.48 7.91
CA ARG A 273 -16.80 -21.61 7.33
C ARG A 273 -15.39 -21.21 6.89
N LYS A 274 -15.17 -19.96 6.47
CA LYS A 274 -13.81 -19.46 6.20
C LYS A 274 -12.97 -19.43 7.47
N TYR A 275 -13.56 -19.06 8.62
CA TYR A 275 -12.86 -19.15 9.90
C TYR A 275 -12.53 -20.60 10.29
N PHE A 276 -13.41 -21.57 10.01
CA PHE A 276 -13.13 -22.99 10.23
C PHE A 276 -11.95 -23.47 9.40
N GLN A 277 -11.95 -23.15 8.12
CA GLN A 277 -10.85 -23.50 7.23
C GLN A 277 -9.54 -22.87 7.71
N TRP A 278 -9.57 -21.60 8.06
CA TRP A 278 -8.40 -20.89 8.57
C TRP A 278 -7.85 -21.53 9.86
N LEU A 279 -8.72 -21.88 10.83
CA LEU A 279 -8.32 -22.55 12.07
C LEU A 279 -7.71 -23.93 11.81
N ALA A 280 -8.27 -24.69 10.89
CA ALA A 280 -7.75 -26.00 10.50
C ALA A 280 -6.39 -25.86 9.78
N ASP A 281 -6.27 -24.93 8.85
CA ASP A 281 -5.03 -24.66 8.11
C ASP A 281 -3.89 -24.22 9.04
N LYS A 282 -4.22 -23.56 10.15
CA LYS A 282 -3.26 -23.17 11.20
C LYS A 282 -3.01 -24.23 12.26
N GLY A 283 -3.59 -25.41 12.13
CA GLY A 283 -3.37 -26.54 13.05
C GLY A 283 -4.12 -26.46 14.39
N TYR A 284 -5.09 -25.54 14.52
CA TYR A 284 -5.94 -25.42 15.70
C TYR A 284 -7.07 -26.46 15.78
N GLY A 285 -7.21 -27.29 14.74
CA GLY A 285 -8.24 -28.31 14.66
C GLY A 285 -8.31 -28.93 13.27
N ILE A 286 -9.40 -29.63 13.01
CA ILE A 286 -9.67 -30.28 11.72
C ILE A 286 -11.06 -29.91 11.20
N VAL A 287 -11.21 -29.90 9.91
CA VAL A 287 -12.50 -29.74 9.24
C VAL A 287 -12.95 -31.05 8.61
N ARG A 288 -14.27 -31.26 8.51
CA ARG A 288 -14.88 -32.35 7.74
C ARG A 288 -16.05 -31.83 6.91
N GLY A 289 -16.39 -32.53 5.85
CA GLY A 289 -17.44 -32.12 4.92
C GLY A 289 -16.92 -31.19 3.83
N SER A 290 -17.80 -30.74 2.97
CA SER A 290 -17.48 -29.83 1.86
C SER A 290 -18.51 -28.72 1.76
N ASP A 291 -18.07 -27.56 1.24
CA ASP A 291 -18.92 -26.41 0.96
C ASP A 291 -19.95 -26.08 2.08
N ASP A 292 -21.22 -26.27 1.82
CA ASP A 292 -22.30 -25.92 2.74
C ASP A 292 -22.43 -26.80 3.98
N ALA A 293 -21.76 -27.94 4.00
CA ALA A 293 -21.74 -28.91 5.10
C ALA A 293 -20.43 -28.92 5.89
N LEU A 294 -19.55 -27.91 5.71
CA LEU A 294 -18.27 -27.83 6.41
C LEU A 294 -18.46 -27.66 7.93
N GLU A 295 -17.86 -28.54 8.69
CA GLU A 295 -17.83 -28.55 10.17
C GLU A 295 -16.39 -28.51 10.67
N PHE A 296 -16.17 -27.99 11.88
CA PHE A 296 -14.87 -27.82 12.52
C PHE A 296 -14.84 -28.49 13.89
N SER A 297 -13.72 -29.14 14.21
CA SER A 297 -13.42 -29.64 15.57
C SER A 297 -12.04 -29.07 15.97
N ALA A 298 -11.97 -28.50 17.17
CA ALA A 298 -10.72 -28.02 17.74
C ALA A 298 -9.85 -29.19 18.24
N SER A 299 -8.55 -29.03 18.05
CA SER A 299 -7.53 -29.94 18.62
C SER A 299 -7.20 -29.59 20.06
#